data_6673abaa8ee400fc68d21fe985ce1159
#
_entry.id   6673abaa8ee400fc68d21fe985ce1159
#
_cell.length_a   1.000
_cell.length_b   1.000
_cell.length_c   1.000
_cell.angle_alpha   90.00
_cell.angle_beta   90.00
_cell.angle_gamma   90.00
#
_symmetry.space_group_name_H-M   'P 1'
#
loop_
_entity.id
_entity.type
_entity.pdbx_description
1 polymer ?
#
loop_
_entity_poly.entity_id
_entity_poly.type
_entity_poly.pdbx_seq_one_letter_code
_entity_poly.pdbx_strand_id
1 'polypeptide(L)'
;MSKQQEHNKPISDRIKIAVYGGNGFVGTRVAEALVDRGVCAACLSRSGHKPLHLKDQKWSETARWCKGDASDPDTQLLERMDGLVTLVGSPPLPTFSKQAYDQQVFVNGTTNAIAIQRAGEAGIKRIVVVGAQIPFFMRRESFGYAKGKNIALQAAEDFSKLSSEHRAVVLQPGMIYGRRYLESGKAIPLDKIFKPFSWLMPWQFVSVEKV
;
A
#
# COMPACT_ATOMS: atom_id res chain seq x y z
N MET A 1 -7.96 -24.18 -6.58
CA MET A 1 -7.36 -24.69 -5.31
C MET A 1 -8.11 -24.08 -4.15
N SER A 2 -8.40 -24.87 -3.11
CA SER A 2 -9.08 -24.34 -1.91
C SER A 2 -8.10 -23.55 -1.03
N LYS A 3 -8.61 -22.60 -0.22
CA LYS A 3 -7.80 -21.80 0.74
C LYS A 3 -6.96 -22.71 1.67
N GLN A 4 -7.48 -23.88 2.02
CA GLN A 4 -6.81 -24.86 2.88
C GLN A 4 -5.60 -25.53 2.21
N GLN A 5 -5.62 -25.71 0.88
CA GLN A 5 -4.50 -26.30 0.15
C GLN A 5 -3.28 -25.35 0.06
N GLU A 6 -3.50 -24.05 -0.01
CA GLU A 6 -2.43 -23.05 -0.02
C GLU A 6 -1.73 -22.93 1.35
N HIS A 7 -2.48 -23.01 2.47
CA HIS A 7 -1.90 -22.97 3.83
C HIS A 7 -1.02 -24.20 4.15
N ASN A 8 -1.26 -25.33 3.51
CA ASN A 8 -0.51 -26.56 3.75
C ASN A 8 0.77 -26.69 2.93
N LYS A 9 1.04 -25.74 2.03
CA LYS A 9 2.32 -25.72 1.30
C LYS A 9 3.47 -25.34 2.23
N PRO A 10 4.67 -25.93 2.05
CA PRO A 10 5.88 -25.41 2.69
C PRO A 10 6.04 -23.90 2.42
N ILE A 11 6.62 -23.18 3.36
CA ILE A 11 6.80 -21.70 3.22
C ILE A 11 7.63 -21.35 1.98
N SER A 12 8.56 -22.23 1.57
CA SER A 12 9.36 -22.09 0.34
C SER A 12 8.50 -22.00 -0.92
N ASP A 13 7.37 -22.70 -0.95
CA ASP A 13 6.52 -22.89 -2.14
C ASP A 13 5.33 -21.94 -2.17
N ARG A 14 5.21 -21.07 -1.17
CA ARG A 14 4.16 -20.05 -1.11
C ARG A 14 4.54 -18.84 -1.93
N ILE A 15 3.53 -18.23 -2.56
CA ILE A 15 3.68 -16.92 -3.20
C ILE A 15 4.17 -15.90 -2.16
N LYS A 16 5.16 -15.10 -2.50
CA LYS A 16 5.80 -14.10 -1.64
C LYS A 16 5.52 -12.71 -2.20
N ILE A 17 4.86 -11.88 -1.41
CA ILE A 17 4.50 -10.52 -1.82
C ILE A 17 5.19 -9.50 -0.91
N ALA A 18 5.95 -8.59 -1.52
CA ALA A 18 6.47 -7.40 -0.85
C ALA A 18 5.34 -6.37 -0.69
N VAL A 19 5.17 -5.82 0.51
CA VAL A 19 4.13 -4.82 0.81
C VAL A 19 4.78 -3.58 1.40
N TYR A 20 5.12 -2.59 0.57
CA TYR A 20 5.60 -1.30 1.06
C TYR A 20 4.47 -0.51 1.70
N GLY A 21 4.70 -0.06 2.93
CA GLY A 21 3.67 0.53 3.79
C GLY A 21 2.82 -0.52 4.51
N GLY A 22 3.31 -1.76 4.62
CA GLY A 22 2.62 -2.90 5.21
C GLY A 22 2.20 -2.71 6.68
N ASN A 23 2.90 -1.86 7.45
CA ASN A 23 2.54 -1.52 8.83
C ASN A 23 1.55 -0.33 8.94
N GLY A 24 1.14 0.24 7.80
CA GLY A 24 0.22 1.36 7.73
C GLY A 24 -1.26 0.96 7.88
N PHE A 25 -2.14 1.97 7.85
CA PHE A 25 -3.58 1.83 8.03
C PHE A 25 -4.24 0.82 7.06
N VAL A 26 -3.93 0.92 5.78
CA VAL A 26 -4.41 -0.03 4.75
C VAL A 26 -3.50 -1.25 4.68
N GLY A 27 -2.18 -1.05 4.83
CA GLY A 27 -1.19 -2.11 4.69
C GLY A 27 -1.39 -3.30 5.62
N THR A 28 -1.80 -3.05 6.87
CA THR A 28 -2.09 -4.13 7.82
C THR A 28 -3.28 -4.99 7.39
N ARG A 29 -4.30 -4.42 6.75
CA ARG A 29 -5.44 -5.17 6.21
C ARG A 29 -5.07 -5.96 4.97
N VAL A 30 -4.22 -5.38 4.11
CA VAL A 30 -3.67 -6.11 2.95
C VAL A 30 -2.82 -7.29 3.42
N ALA A 31 -1.96 -7.09 4.43
CA ALA A 31 -1.14 -8.16 5.00
C ALA A 31 -2.00 -9.29 5.60
N GLU A 32 -3.04 -8.95 6.37
CA GLU A 32 -4.02 -9.90 6.91
C GLU A 32 -4.67 -10.71 5.78
N ALA A 33 -5.19 -10.02 4.76
CA ALA A 33 -5.85 -10.67 3.63
C ALA A 33 -4.92 -11.57 2.81
N LEU A 34 -3.64 -11.25 2.71
CA LEU A 34 -2.63 -12.10 2.06
C LEU A 34 -2.36 -13.36 2.90
N VAL A 35 -2.13 -13.19 4.22
CA VAL A 35 -1.90 -14.31 5.14
C VAL A 35 -3.10 -15.25 5.16
N ASP A 36 -4.32 -14.74 5.21
CA ASP A 36 -5.56 -15.54 5.16
C ASP A 36 -5.72 -16.35 3.87
N ARG A 37 -4.98 -15.98 2.82
CA ARG A 37 -4.93 -16.72 1.54
C ARG A 37 -3.71 -17.63 1.41
N GLY A 38 -2.93 -17.79 2.48
CA GLY A 38 -1.72 -18.62 2.47
C GLY A 38 -0.52 -17.98 1.77
N VAL A 39 -0.58 -16.68 1.47
CA VAL A 39 0.50 -15.93 0.83
C VAL A 39 1.47 -15.42 1.88
N CYS A 40 2.77 -15.48 1.61
CA CYS A 40 3.81 -14.88 2.46
C CYS A 40 3.85 -13.37 2.24
N ALA A 41 3.34 -12.60 3.20
CA ALA A 41 3.42 -11.15 3.18
C ALA A 41 4.71 -10.66 3.85
N ALA A 42 5.58 -9.99 3.08
CA ALA A 42 6.73 -9.26 3.59
C ALA A 42 6.34 -7.78 3.75
N CYS A 43 5.98 -7.39 4.96
CA CYS A 43 5.51 -6.04 5.31
C CYS A 43 6.71 -5.13 5.53
N LEU A 44 6.98 -4.28 4.54
CA LEU A 44 8.12 -3.38 4.52
C LEU A 44 7.73 -1.99 5.03
N SER A 45 8.49 -1.48 5.97
CA SER A 45 8.33 -0.14 6.52
C SER A 45 9.65 0.40 7.03
N ARG A 46 9.77 1.72 7.18
CA ARG A 46 11.00 2.35 7.67
C ARG A 46 11.38 1.91 9.08
N SER A 47 10.40 1.63 9.93
CA SER A 47 10.65 1.12 11.29
C SER A 47 10.94 -0.39 11.31
N GLY A 48 10.37 -1.16 10.40
CA GLY A 48 10.48 -2.61 10.36
C GLY A 48 9.72 -3.35 11.46
N HIS A 49 8.98 -2.61 12.30
CA HIS A 49 8.31 -3.21 13.46
C HIS A 49 6.87 -3.60 13.17
N LYS A 50 6.46 -4.71 13.79
CA LYS A 50 5.04 -5.09 13.86
C LYS A 50 4.26 -4.00 14.61
N PRO A 51 3.11 -3.53 14.08
CA PRO A 51 2.29 -2.55 14.77
C PRO A 51 1.79 -3.05 16.13
N LEU A 52 1.84 -2.19 17.16
CA LEU A 52 1.46 -2.55 18.53
C LEU A 52 0.03 -3.07 18.65
N HIS A 53 -0.91 -2.53 17.87
CA HIS A 53 -2.32 -2.95 17.88
C HIS A 53 -2.56 -4.36 17.33
N LEU A 54 -1.55 -4.97 16.70
CA LEU A 54 -1.60 -6.33 16.18
C LEU A 54 -0.98 -7.37 17.16
N LYS A 55 -0.62 -6.95 18.38
CA LYS A 55 0.08 -7.79 19.34
C LYS A 55 -0.63 -9.14 19.56
N ASP A 56 -1.96 -9.10 19.67
CA ASP A 56 -2.77 -10.28 19.97
C ASP A 56 -3.45 -10.89 18.74
N GLN A 57 -3.06 -10.46 17.53
CA GLN A 57 -3.61 -10.96 16.27
C GLN A 57 -2.76 -12.12 15.75
N LYS A 58 -3.27 -13.34 15.80
CA LYS A 58 -2.53 -14.57 15.40
C LYS A 58 -1.97 -14.51 13.98
N TRP A 59 -2.73 -13.97 13.02
CA TRP A 59 -2.26 -13.86 11.64
C TRP A 59 -0.98 -13.02 11.51
N SER A 60 -0.81 -12.04 12.40
CA SER A 60 0.34 -11.12 12.35
C SER A 60 1.68 -11.79 12.70
N GLU A 61 1.65 -12.97 13.31
CA GLU A 61 2.84 -13.79 13.56
C GLU A 61 3.32 -14.51 12.29
N THR A 62 2.42 -14.72 11.33
CA THR A 62 2.75 -15.35 10.04
C THR A 62 3.33 -14.33 9.04
N ALA A 63 2.94 -13.07 9.14
CA ALA A 63 3.48 -12.00 8.32
C ALA A 63 4.94 -11.69 8.72
N ARG A 64 5.78 -11.35 7.75
CA ARG A 64 7.15 -10.91 7.97
C ARG A 64 7.19 -9.38 8.08
N TRP A 65 7.63 -8.86 9.21
CA TRP A 65 7.80 -7.43 9.44
C TRP A 65 9.27 -7.07 9.23
N CYS A 66 9.56 -6.30 8.17
CA CYS A 66 10.91 -6.03 7.74
C CYS A 66 11.15 -4.52 7.62
N LYS A 67 12.37 -4.10 7.96
CA LYS A 67 12.81 -2.74 7.65
C LYS A 67 13.02 -2.61 6.15
N GLY A 68 12.49 -1.55 5.55
CA GLY A 68 12.66 -1.25 4.13
C GLY A 68 12.08 0.11 3.81
N ASP A 69 12.78 0.86 2.96
CA ASP A 69 12.36 2.15 2.46
C ASP A 69 11.98 2.03 0.99
N ALA A 70 10.77 2.44 0.64
CA ALA A 70 10.30 2.41 -0.74
C ALA A 70 10.98 3.46 -1.63
N SER A 71 11.66 4.45 -1.05
CA SER A 71 12.50 5.41 -1.77
C SER A 71 13.94 4.92 -2.00
N ASP A 72 14.32 3.82 -1.33
CA ASP A 72 15.61 3.14 -1.50
C ASP A 72 15.40 1.62 -1.30
N PRO A 73 14.74 0.95 -2.26
CA PRO A 73 14.38 -0.45 -2.14
C PRO A 73 15.59 -1.39 -2.18
N ASP A 74 15.60 -2.36 -1.29
CA ASP A 74 16.57 -3.47 -1.34
C ASP A 74 16.24 -4.40 -2.51
N THR A 75 17.07 -4.36 -3.55
CA THR A 75 16.90 -5.16 -4.77
C THR A 75 17.02 -6.66 -4.47
N GLN A 76 17.94 -7.07 -3.59
CA GLN A 76 18.12 -8.49 -3.24
C GLN A 76 16.90 -9.06 -2.51
N LEU A 77 16.22 -8.23 -1.74
CA LEU A 77 14.96 -8.61 -1.12
C LEU A 77 13.87 -8.77 -2.20
N LEU A 78 13.78 -7.81 -3.13
CA LEU A 78 12.77 -7.83 -4.20
C LEU A 78 12.94 -9.01 -5.16
N GLU A 79 14.16 -9.43 -5.49
CA GLU A 79 14.47 -10.60 -6.32
C GLU A 79 13.87 -11.91 -5.78
N ARG A 80 13.55 -11.95 -4.48
CA ARG A 80 12.97 -13.10 -3.80
C ARG A 80 11.45 -13.05 -3.72
N MET A 81 10.82 -12.04 -4.35
CA MET A 81 9.38 -11.80 -4.29
C MET A 81 8.71 -12.08 -5.64
N ASP A 82 7.51 -12.62 -5.59
CA ASP A 82 6.69 -12.92 -6.77
C ASP A 82 5.85 -11.72 -7.20
N GLY A 83 5.69 -10.73 -6.32
CA GLY A 83 4.91 -9.53 -6.57
C GLY A 83 5.16 -8.41 -5.58
N LEU A 84 4.69 -7.22 -5.96
CA LEU A 84 4.78 -6.01 -5.14
C LEU A 84 3.39 -5.39 -4.91
N VAL A 85 3.12 -4.99 -3.68
CA VAL A 85 2.04 -4.05 -3.34
C VAL A 85 2.66 -2.79 -2.77
N THR A 86 2.37 -1.62 -3.35
CA THR A 86 2.82 -0.35 -2.80
C THR A 86 1.63 0.48 -2.31
N LEU A 87 1.70 0.86 -1.02
CA LEU A 87 0.67 1.56 -0.26
C LEU A 87 1.23 2.83 0.39
N VAL A 88 2.43 3.25 -0.03
CA VAL A 88 3.10 4.41 0.57
C VAL A 88 2.34 5.67 0.20
N GLY A 89 2.03 6.48 1.20
CA GLY A 89 1.34 7.74 0.99
C GLY A 89 1.07 8.52 2.27
N SER A 90 0.75 9.78 2.09
CA SER A 90 0.28 10.69 3.13
C SER A 90 -1.16 11.13 2.87
N PRO A 91 -1.89 11.63 3.87
CA PRO A 91 -3.24 12.16 3.66
C PRO A 91 -3.25 13.37 2.69
N PRO A 92 -4.37 13.64 2.00
CA PRO A 92 -4.54 14.78 1.10
C PRO A 92 -4.77 16.10 1.88
N LEU A 93 -3.81 16.48 2.71
CA LEU A 93 -3.89 17.73 3.47
C LEU A 93 -3.47 18.92 2.61
N PRO A 94 -4.08 20.11 2.79
CA PRO A 94 -3.60 21.33 2.17
C PRO A 94 -2.14 21.61 2.53
N THR A 95 -1.37 22.07 1.55
CA THR A 95 0.04 22.46 1.76
C THR A 95 0.18 23.96 1.59
N PHE A 96 0.80 24.61 2.58
CA PHE A 96 0.96 26.07 2.62
C PHE A 96 2.42 26.53 2.35
N SER A 97 3.31 25.58 2.08
CA SER A 97 4.69 25.86 1.72
C SER A 97 5.15 24.96 0.59
N LYS A 98 6.16 25.43 -0.17
CA LYS A 98 6.79 24.64 -1.22
C LYS A 98 7.36 23.32 -0.67
N GLN A 99 8.00 23.38 0.50
CA GLN A 99 8.57 22.20 1.14
C GLN A 99 7.49 21.14 1.46
N ALA A 100 6.35 21.56 2.04
CA ALA A 100 5.24 20.64 2.34
C ALA A 100 4.62 20.05 1.06
N TYR A 101 4.51 20.85 0.00
CA TYR A 101 4.08 20.42 -1.31
C TYR A 101 5.03 19.36 -1.88
N ASP A 102 6.34 19.67 -1.94
CA ASP A 102 7.37 18.78 -2.48
C ASP A 102 7.41 17.45 -1.68
N GLN A 103 7.31 17.52 -0.36
CA GLN A 103 7.20 16.34 0.50
C GLN A 103 5.96 15.50 0.20
N GLN A 104 4.84 16.12 -0.07
CA GLN A 104 3.60 15.42 -0.42
C GLN A 104 3.70 14.75 -1.78
N VAL A 105 4.30 15.40 -2.78
CA VAL A 105 4.61 14.82 -4.09
C VAL A 105 5.57 13.64 -3.93
N PHE A 106 6.64 13.81 -3.18
CA PHE A 106 7.64 12.78 -2.94
C PHE A 106 7.03 11.53 -2.33
N VAL A 107 6.31 11.66 -1.22
CA VAL A 107 5.76 10.51 -0.48
C VAL A 107 4.66 9.80 -1.27
N ASN A 108 3.78 10.54 -1.96
CA ASN A 108 2.65 9.93 -2.69
C ASN A 108 3.02 9.47 -4.11
N GLY A 109 4.09 10.00 -4.68
CA GLY A 109 4.47 9.78 -6.08
C GLY A 109 5.85 9.15 -6.23
N THR A 110 6.90 9.95 -6.05
CA THR A 110 8.29 9.56 -6.34
C THR A 110 8.70 8.28 -5.61
N THR A 111 8.38 8.16 -4.33
CA THR A 111 8.67 6.95 -3.53
C THR A 111 8.04 5.70 -4.14
N ASN A 112 6.77 5.78 -4.58
CA ASN A 112 6.09 4.65 -5.21
C ASN A 112 6.70 4.35 -6.60
N ALA A 113 7.02 5.38 -7.38
CA ALA A 113 7.64 5.21 -8.69
C ALA A 113 9.00 4.50 -8.60
N ILE A 114 9.84 4.88 -7.62
CA ILE A 114 11.12 4.21 -7.36
C ILE A 114 10.89 2.74 -6.99
N ALA A 115 9.97 2.44 -6.08
CA ALA A 115 9.67 1.07 -5.68
C ALA A 115 9.18 0.22 -6.87
N ILE A 116 8.34 0.78 -7.74
CA ILE A 116 7.84 0.12 -8.94
C ILE A 116 8.97 -0.15 -9.94
N GLN A 117 9.83 0.83 -10.19
CA GLN A 117 10.98 0.68 -11.07
C GLN A 117 11.92 -0.43 -10.57
N ARG A 118 12.29 -0.40 -9.29
CA ARG A 118 13.16 -1.41 -8.68
C ARG A 118 12.54 -2.81 -8.69
N ALA A 119 11.22 -2.90 -8.55
CA ALA A 119 10.53 -4.18 -8.69
C ALA A 119 10.66 -4.76 -10.10
N GLY A 120 10.55 -3.93 -11.14
CA GLY A 120 10.80 -4.35 -12.52
C GLY A 120 12.24 -4.81 -12.76
N GLU A 121 13.22 -4.05 -12.26
CA GLU A 121 14.65 -4.39 -12.33
C GLU A 121 14.97 -5.71 -11.59
N ALA A 122 14.28 -5.99 -10.49
CA ALA A 122 14.38 -7.24 -9.72
C ALA A 122 13.63 -8.42 -10.36
N GLY A 123 12.99 -8.23 -11.52
CA GLY A 123 12.30 -9.29 -12.25
C GLY A 123 10.86 -9.56 -11.79
N ILE A 124 10.30 -8.73 -10.90
CA ILE A 124 8.88 -8.81 -10.51
C ILE A 124 8.01 -8.43 -11.71
N LYS A 125 7.02 -9.27 -12.03
CA LYS A 125 6.14 -9.09 -13.19
C LYS A 125 4.72 -8.63 -12.82
N ARG A 126 4.37 -8.64 -11.54
CA ARG A 126 3.03 -8.28 -11.07
C ARG A 126 3.10 -7.31 -9.92
N ILE A 127 2.44 -6.16 -10.10
CA ILE A 127 2.38 -5.14 -9.05
C ILE A 127 0.95 -4.67 -8.82
N VAL A 128 0.68 -4.25 -7.58
CA VAL A 128 -0.53 -3.54 -7.21
C VAL A 128 -0.14 -2.19 -6.60
N VAL A 129 -0.73 -1.13 -7.11
CA VAL A 129 -0.51 0.24 -6.63
C VAL A 129 -1.80 0.77 -6.04
N VAL A 130 -1.75 1.28 -4.82
CA VAL A 130 -2.92 1.94 -4.23
C VAL A 130 -2.84 3.44 -4.51
N GLY A 131 -3.61 3.81 -5.52
CA GLY A 131 -3.88 5.19 -5.91
C GLY A 131 -4.92 5.86 -5.01
N ALA A 132 -5.74 6.72 -5.59
CA ALA A 132 -6.88 7.34 -4.93
C ALA A 132 -7.88 7.84 -5.97
N GLN A 133 -9.15 7.77 -5.67
CA GLN A 133 -10.17 8.51 -6.39
C GLN A 133 -10.13 9.97 -5.94
N ILE A 134 -9.56 10.84 -6.77
CA ILE A 134 -9.38 12.25 -6.45
C ILE A 134 -10.58 13.02 -6.98
N PRO A 135 -11.31 13.78 -6.12
CA PRO A 135 -12.40 14.66 -6.57
C PRO A 135 -11.91 15.65 -7.63
N PHE A 136 -12.76 16.00 -8.59
CA PHE A 136 -12.38 16.81 -9.76
C PHE A 136 -11.75 18.16 -9.38
N PHE A 137 -12.22 18.79 -8.30
CA PHE A 137 -11.72 20.09 -7.81
C PHE A 137 -10.32 19.99 -7.17
N MET A 138 -9.86 18.78 -6.80
CA MET A 138 -8.53 18.51 -6.26
C MET A 138 -7.56 17.91 -7.30
N ARG A 139 -7.98 17.70 -8.54
CA ARG A 139 -7.15 17.10 -9.61
C ARG A 139 -6.12 18.06 -10.19
N ARG A 140 -5.97 19.24 -9.62
CA ARG A 140 -5.00 20.24 -10.08
C ARG A 140 -3.59 19.86 -9.65
N GLU A 141 -2.61 20.10 -10.50
CA GLU A 141 -1.18 19.89 -10.18
C GLU A 141 -0.68 20.76 -9.00
N SER A 142 -1.40 21.83 -8.68
CA SER A 142 -1.14 22.63 -7.48
C SER A 142 -1.40 21.87 -6.16
N PHE A 143 -2.07 20.71 -6.23
CA PHE A 143 -2.20 19.81 -5.10
C PHE A 143 -1.11 18.74 -5.16
N GLY A 144 -0.12 18.82 -4.26
CA GLY A 144 0.99 17.87 -4.21
C GLY A 144 0.56 16.41 -4.10
N TYR A 145 -0.54 16.15 -3.38
CA TYR A 145 -1.16 14.83 -3.30
C TYR A 145 -1.61 14.31 -4.68
N ALA A 146 -2.33 15.11 -5.44
CA ALA A 146 -2.83 14.73 -6.77
C ALA A 146 -1.67 14.51 -7.75
N LYS A 147 -0.70 15.43 -7.77
CA LYS A 147 0.51 15.28 -8.57
C LYS A 147 1.28 14.00 -8.20
N GLY A 148 1.46 13.73 -6.92
CA GLY A 148 2.12 12.51 -6.46
C GLY A 148 1.37 11.24 -6.93
N LYS A 149 0.05 11.19 -6.76
CA LYS A 149 -0.73 10.05 -7.24
C LYS A 149 -0.67 9.84 -8.75
N ASN A 150 -0.60 10.92 -9.54
CA ASN A 150 -0.40 10.83 -10.99
C ASN A 150 0.98 10.27 -11.34
N ILE A 151 2.04 10.65 -10.63
CA ILE A 151 3.39 10.07 -10.81
C ILE A 151 3.37 8.56 -10.56
N ALA A 152 2.75 8.11 -9.48
CA ALA A 152 2.65 6.69 -9.17
C ALA A 152 1.82 5.92 -10.21
N LEU A 153 0.73 6.53 -10.72
CA LEU A 153 -0.08 5.96 -11.80
C LEU A 153 0.73 5.82 -13.08
N GLN A 154 1.45 6.86 -13.49
CA GLN A 154 2.32 6.82 -14.68
C GLN A 154 3.39 5.72 -14.56
N ALA A 155 4.03 5.60 -13.40
CA ALA A 155 5.02 4.54 -13.15
C ALA A 155 4.40 3.13 -13.29
N ALA A 156 3.16 2.93 -12.84
CA ALA A 156 2.44 1.67 -12.99
C ALA A 156 2.11 1.37 -14.46
N GLU A 157 1.71 2.38 -15.22
CA GLU A 157 1.48 2.25 -16.67
C GLU A 157 2.76 1.89 -17.41
N ASP A 158 3.87 2.57 -17.10
CA ASP A 158 5.17 2.32 -17.73
C ASP A 158 5.70 0.91 -17.37
N PHE A 159 5.52 0.47 -16.13
CA PHE A 159 5.81 -0.90 -15.72
C PHE A 159 5.05 -1.92 -16.58
N SER A 160 3.78 -1.68 -16.85
CA SER A 160 2.96 -2.59 -17.69
C SER A 160 3.43 -2.67 -19.14
N LYS A 161 4.20 -1.68 -19.62
CA LYS A 161 4.75 -1.63 -20.97
C LYS A 161 6.12 -2.30 -21.11
N LEU A 162 6.77 -2.71 -20.00
CA LEU A 162 8.10 -3.33 -20.04
C LEU A 162 8.12 -4.63 -20.85
N SER A 163 7.07 -5.44 -20.74
CA SER A 163 6.85 -6.62 -21.60
C SER A 163 5.40 -7.11 -21.52
N SER A 164 5.05 -8.06 -22.39
CA SER A 164 3.72 -8.70 -22.37
C SER A 164 3.41 -9.48 -21.09
N GLU A 165 4.40 -9.76 -20.25
CA GLU A 165 4.23 -10.48 -18.97
C GLU A 165 4.01 -9.54 -17.78
N HIS A 166 4.42 -8.24 -17.91
CA HIS A 166 4.26 -7.27 -16.84
C HIS A 166 2.81 -6.83 -16.70
N ARG A 167 2.32 -6.81 -15.48
CA ARG A 167 0.96 -6.38 -15.13
C ARG A 167 0.99 -5.48 -13.91
N ALA A 168 0.42 -4.30 -14.05
CA ALA A 168 0.14 -3.41 -12.94
C ALA A 168 -1.37 -3.26 -12.76
N VAL A 169 -1.84 -3.37 -11.54
CA VAL A 169 -3.20 -3.04 -11.14
C VAL A 169 -3.16 -1.80 -10.28
N VAL A 170 -3.90 -0.76 -10.66
CA VAL A 170 -4.04 0.45 -9.86
C VAL A 170 -5.42 0.46 -9.23
N LEU A 171 -5.47 0.33 -7.92
CA LEU A 171 -6.70 0.49 -7.14
C LEU A 171 -6.87 1.96 -6.80
N GLN A 172 -8.02 2.53 -7.14
CA GLN A 172 -8.34 3.92 -6.85
C GLN A 172 -9.52 4.00 -5.87
N PRO A 173 -9.32 3.67 -4.59
CA PRO A 173 -10.36 3.78 -3.59
C PRO A 173 -10.75 5.24 -3.38
N GLY A 174 -12.00 5.46 -2.98
CA GLY A 174 -12.43 6.72 -2.42
C GLY A 174 -11.77 6.99 -1.05
N MET A 175 -12.37 7.82 -0.23
CA MET A 175 -11.84 8.10 1.12
C MET A 175 -11.97 6.85 2.01
N ILE A 176 -10.83 6.33 2.44
CA ILE A 176 -10.78 5.13 3.29
C ILE A 176 -11.01 5.55 4.74
N TYR A 177 -11.99 4.92 5.39
CA TYR A 177 -12.30 5.14 6.80
C TYR A 177 -12.22 3.84 7.61
N GLY A 178 -12.09 3.96 8.93
CA GLY A 178 -11.96 2.85 9.87
C GLY A 178 -11.14 3.28 11.09
N ARG A 179 -10.65 2.33 11.87
CA ARG A 179 -9.74 2.62 12.98
C ARG A 179 -8.32 2.71 12.48
N ARG A 180 -7.75 3.92 12.48
CA ARG A 180 -6.33 4.14 12.20
C ARG A 180 -5.55 4.13 13.51
N TYR A 181 -4.51 3.31 13.58
CA TYR A 181 -3.63 3.26 14.74
C TYR A 181 -2.35 4.06 14.49
N LEU A 182 -1.92 4.82 15.50
CA LEU A 182 -0.63 5.48 15.54
C LEU A 182 0.46 4.48 15.97
N GLU A 183 1.72 4.83 15.79
CA GLU A 183 2.86 4.02 16.26
C GLU A 183 2.79 3.75 17.78
N SER A 184 2.25 4.70 18.55
CA SER A 184 1.98 4.54 19.99
C SER A 184 0.89 3.52 20.33
N GLY A 185 0.24 2.91 19.33
CA GLY A 185 -0.91 2.01 19.52
C GLY A 185 -2.25 2.73 19.73
N LYS A 186 -2.26 4.06 19.87
CA LYS A 186 -3.50 4.84 20.06
C LYS A 186 -4.35 4.82 18.78
N ALA A 187 -5.63 4.50 18.92
CA ALA A 187 -6.57 4.49 17.81
C ALA A 187 -7.14 5.88 17.51
N ILE A 188 -7.17 6.25 16.24
CA ILE A 188 -7.94 7.38 15.72
C ILE A 188 -9.18 6.80 15.04
N PRO A 189 -10.38 7.04 15.59
CA PRO A 189 -11.62 6.45 15.07
C PRO A 189 -12.13 7.26 13.87
N LEU A 190 -11.52 7.11 12.69
CA LEU A 190 -11.97 7.76 11.45
C LEU A 190 -13.36 7.26 11.02
N ASP A 191 -13.77 6.08 11.48
CA ASP A 191 -15.11 5.55 11.30
C ASP A 191 -16.17 6.45 11.92
N LYS A 192 -15.95 6.96 13.12
CA LYS A 192 -16.89 7.89 13.79
C LYS A 192 -17.06 9.21 13.03
N ILE A 193 -16.00 9.65 12.32
CA ILE A 193 -16.01 10.90 11.56
C ILE A 193 -16.64 10.71 10.19
N PHE A 194 -16.27 9.66 9.47
CA PHE A 194 -16.62 9.51 8.05
C PHE A 194 -17.79 8.55 7.77
N LYS A 195 -18.13 7.65 8.69
CA LYS A 195 -19.25 6.71 8.51
C LYS A 195 -20.60 7.41 8.26
N PRO A 196 -20.95 8.53 8.91
CA PRO A 196 -22.19 9.25 8.59
C PRO A 196 -22.21 9.76 7.13
N PHE A 197 -21.05 10.21 6.62
CA PHE A 197 -20.96 10.69 5.23
C PHE A 197 -20.96 9.56 4.21
N SER A 198 -20.51 8.36 4.59
CA SER A 198 -20.52 7.20 3.71
C SER A 198 -21.93 6.74 3.33
N TRP A 199 -22.93 7.07 4.13
CA TRP A 199 -24.33 6.82 3.80
C TRP A 199 -24.86 7.77 2.73
N LEU A 200 -24.40 9.04 2.74
CA LEU A 200 -24.82 10.06 1.77
C LEU A 200 -24.13 9.89 0.41
N MET A 201 -22.85 9.43 0.41
CA MET A 201 -22.04 9.29 -0.81
C MET A 201 -21.27 7.96 -0.78
N PRO A 202 -21.95 6.81 -0.87
CA PRO A 202 -21.32 5.49 -0.68
C PRO A 202 -20.21 5.18 -1.69
N TRP A 203 -20.21 5.82 -2.87
CA TRP A 203 -19.17 5.67 -3.89
C TRP A 203 -17.88 6.44 -3.60
N GLN A 204 -17.89 7.38 -2.64
CA GLN A 204 -16.72 8.19 -2.27
C GLN A 204 -16.04 7.69 -0.99
N PHE A 205 -16.65 6.78 -0.26
CA PHE A 205 -16.14 6.30 1.02
C PHE A 205 -16.08 4.77 1.02
N VAL A 206 -14.96 4.26 1.49
CA VAL A 206 -14.73 2.81 1.56
C VAL A 206 -14.20 2.46 2.95
N SER A 207 -14.79 1.44 3.58
CA SER A 207 -14.23 0.90 4.82
C SER A 207 -12.88 0.23 4.55
N VAL A 208 -11.90 0.45 5.43
CA VAL A 208 -10.59 -0.19 5.35
C VAL A 208 -10.65 -1.72 5.35
N GLU A 209 -11.75 -2.29 5.85
CA GLU A 209 -12.00 -3.73 5.86
C GLU A 209 -12.44 -4.27 4.49
N LYS A 210 -12.77 -3.38 3.55
CA LYS A 210 -13.22 -3.72 2.19
C LYS A 210 -12.18 -3.37 1.11
N VAL A 211 -11.07 -2.75 1.50
CA VAL A 211 -9.95 -2.45 0.61
C VAL A 211 -9.04 -3.67 0.50
#